data_af4b856cc427252005f2292e3c58794d
#
_entry.id   af4b856cc427252005f2292e3c58794d
#
_cell.length_a   1.000
_cell.length_b   1.000
_cell.length_c   1.000
_cell.angle_alpha   90.00
_cell.angle_beta   90.00
_cell.angle_gamma   90.00
#
_symmetry.space_group_name_H-M   'P 1'
#
loop_
_entity.id
_entity.type
_entity.pdbx_description
1 polymer ?
#
loop_
_entity_poly.entity_id
_entity_poly.type
_entity_poly.pdbx_seq_one_letter_code
_entity_poly.pdbx_strand_id
1 'polypeptide(L)'
;MCGEGKQLAYQVGAAAGAVPAVIGGDHTCSLPVIRALAKAHGPLGLVHFDAHSDTWPDTDEGPQGINHGTMFYYAAKQGLVDPARSVQIGLRTTNDDVMGFQVLDARQVHRSSPEQIAELIRARVGDNPVY
;
A
#
# COMPACT_ATOMS: atom_id res chain seq x y z
N MET A 1 -2.05 6.28 -17.05
CA MET A 1 -3.07 5.43 -16.40
C MET A 1 -2.73 3.96 -16.62
N CYS A 2 -2.61 3.16 -15.55
CA CYS A 2 -2.48 1.70 -15.66
C CYS A 2 -3.86 1.12 -16.02
N GLY A 3 -4.06 0.77 -17.28
CA GLY A 3 -5.36 0.33 -17.80
C GLY A 3 -5.73 -1.12 -17.42
N GLU A 4 -6.97 -1.49 -17.74
CA GLU A 4 -7.57 -2.81 -17.46
C GLU A 4 -6.74 -3.99 -17.95
N GLY A 5 -6.00 -3.85 -19.07
CA GLY A 5 -5.14 -4.91 -19.60
C GLY A 5 -3.98 -5.30 -18.69
N LYS A 6 -3.40 -4.34 -17.93
CA LYS A 6 -2.35 -4.64 -16.96
C LYS A 6 -2.92 -5.35 -15.73
N GLN A 7 -4.09 -4.94 -15.26
CA GLN A 7 -4.76 -5.63 -14.16
C GLN A 7 -5.07 -7.09 -14.51
N LEU A 8 -5.50 -7.37 -15.74
CA LEU A 8 -5.74 -8.73 -16.22
C LEU A 8 -4.45 -9.57 -16.21
N ALA A 9 -3.34 -9.01 -16.68
CA ALA A 9 -2.06 -9.70 -16.66
C ALA A 9 -1.61 -10.08 -15.24
N TYR A 10 -1.81 -9.19 -14.26
CA TYR A 10 -1.52 -9.49 -12.85
C TYR A 10 -2.43 -10.56 -12.27
N GLN A 11 -3.72 -10.59 -12.64
CA GLN A 11 -4.66 -11.64 -12.22
C GLN A 11 -4.25 -13.01 -12.73
N VAL A 12 -3.82 -13.10 -13.99
CA VAL A 12 -3.34 -14.34 -14.58
C VAL A 12 -2.08 -14.83 -13.89
N GLY A 13 -1.13 -13.92 -13.62
CA GLY A 13 0.09 -14.24 -12.89
C GLY A 13 -0.18 -14.75 -11.47
N ALA A 14 -1.04 -14.07 -10.73
CA ALA A 14 -1.43 -14.48 -9.37
C ALA A 14 -2.13 -15.85 -9.35
N ALA A 15 -3.01 -16.11 -10.30
CA ALA A 15 -3.67 -17.40 -10.43
C ALA A 15 -2.69 -18.55 -10.76
N ALA A 16 -1.56 -18.26 -11.39
CA ALA A 16 -0.49 -19.20 -11.66
C ALA A 16 0.52 -19.34 -10.50
N GLY A 17 0.29 -18.68 -9.36
CA GLY A 17 1.19 -18.69 -8.21
C GLY A 17 2.45 -17.83 -8.39
N ALA A 18 2.48 -16.95 -9.37
CA ALA A 18 3.59 -16.03 -9.58
C ALA A 18 3.48 -14.81 -8.68
N VAL A 19 4.62 -14.34 -8.16
CA VAL A 19 4.70 -13.09 -7.42
C VAL A 19 5.00 -11.96 -8.41
N PRO A 20 4.10 -10.96 -8.55
CA PRO A 20 4.35 -9.86 -9.46
C PRO A 20 5.42 -8.91 -8.90
N ALA A 21 6.41 -8.60 -9.73
CA ALA A 21 7.35 -7.51 -9.48
C ALA A 21 7.09 -6.39 -10.50
N VAL A 22 6.80 -5.19 -10.00
CA VAL A 22 6.40 -4.05 -10.84
C VAL A 22 7.42 -2.94 -10.74
N ILE A 23 7.91 -2.52 -11.91
CA ILE A 23 8.69 -1.30 -12.06
C ILE A 23 7.79 -0.31 -12.78
N GLY A 24 7.44 0.78 -12.13
CA GLY A 24 6.44 1.70 -12.65
C GLY A 24 6.95 3.11 -12.88
N GLY A 25 6.04 3.95 -13.38
CA GLY A 25 6.18 5.39 -13.40
C GLY A 25 5.77 6.01 -12.06
N ASP A 26 4.58 6.59 -12.00
CA ASP A 26 4.07 7.08 -10.73
C ASP A 26 3.45 5.95 -9.88
N HIS A 27 3.20 6.24 -8.60
CA HIS A 27 2.78 5.23 -7.62
C HIS A 27 1.38 4.65 -7.86
N THR A 28 0.56 5.25 -8.74
CA THR A 28 -0.75 4.67 -9.12
C THR A 28 -0.63 3.28 -9.75
N CYS A 29 0.54 2.91 -10.26
CA CYS A 29 0.82 1.57 -10.78
C CYS A 29 0.58 0.45 -9.76
N SER A 30 0.66 0.73 -8.47
CA SER A 30 0.41 -0.25 -7.41
C SER A 30 -1.07 -0.66 -7.32
N LEU A 31 -2.00 0.24 -7.59
CA LEU A 31 -3.43 -0.03 -7.40
C LEU A 31 -3.98 -1.18 -8.26
N PRO A 32 -3.70 -1.30 -9.58
CA PRO A 32 -4.14 -2.45 -10.36
C PRO A 32 -3.50 -3.78 -9.91
N VAL A 33 -2.30 -3.75 -9.36
CA VAL A 33 -1.66 -4.94 -8.76
C VAL A 33 -2.39 -5.35 -7.49
N ILE A 34 -2.61 -4.41 -6.58
CA ILE A 34 -3.37 -4.61 -5.35
C ILE A 34 -4.76 -5.17 -5.65
N ARG A 35 -5.47 -4.61 -6.63
CA ARG A 35 -6.79 -5.13 -7.06
C ARG A 35 -6.73 -6.58 -7.53
N ALA A 36 -5.70 -6.93 -8.30
CA ALA A 36 -5.52 -8.30 -8.80
C ALA A 36 -5.21 -9.27 -7.67
N LEU A 37 -4.30 -8.91 -6.77
CA LEU A 37 -3.91 -9.73 -5.62
C LEU A 37 -5.04 -9.85 -4.60
N ALA A 38 -5.72 -8.76 -4.27
CA ALA A 38 -6.86 -8.79 -3.36
C ALA A 38 -8.02 -9.65 -3.88
N LYS A 39 -8.22 -9.70 -5.21
CA LYS A 39 -9.20 -10.63 -5.82
C LYS A 39 -8.81 -12.10 -5.62
N ALA A 40 -7.52 -12.41 -5.61
CA ALA A 40 -7.03 -13.78 -5.44
C ALA A 40 -6.92 -14.22 -3.98
N HIS A 41 -6.56 -13.30 -3.08
CA HIS A 41 -6.16 -13.61 -1.70
C HIS A 41 -7.02 -12.96 -0.63
N GLY A 42 -8.01 -12.13 -1.00
CA GLY A 42 -8.74 -11.28 -0.06
C GLY A 42 -7.98 -10.00 0.28
N PRO A 43 -8.45 -9.23 1.28
CA PRO A 43 -7.80 -8.00 1.70
C PRO A 43 -6.34 -8.23 2.09
N LEU A 44 -5.44 -7.39 1.57
CA LEU A 44 -4.00 -7.51 1.76
C LEU A 44 -3.52 -6.68 2.96
N GLY A 45 -2.47 -7.13 3.64
CA GLY A 45 -1.60 -6.24 4.37
C GLY A 45 -0.79 -5.37 3.40
N LEU A 46 -0.35 -4.20 3.86
CA LEU A 46 0.53 -3.32 3.10
C LEU A 46 1.82 -3.08 3.88
N VAL A 47 2.97 -3.30 3.23
CA VAL A 47 4.28 -2.84 3.74
C VAL A 47 4.80 -1.77 2.79
N HIS A 48 4.67 -0.52 3.19
CA HIS A 48 4.91 0.64 2.34
C HIS A 48 6.14 1.42 2.82
N PHE A 49 7.22 1.40 2.02
CA PHE A 49 8.42 2.20 2.26
C PHE A 49 8.37 3.46 1.41
N ASP A 50 8.02 4.57 2.02
CA ASP A 50 7.92 5.85 1.31
C ASP A 50 8.07 7.03 2.29
N ALA A 51 8.35 8.20 1.74
CA ALA A 51 8.33 9.47 2.45
C ALA A 51 6.92 10.06 2.62
N HIS A 52 5.94 9.54 1.85
CA HIS A 52 4.56 9.98 1.79
C HIS A 52 3.60 8.84 2.14
N SER A 53 2.40 9.18 2.61
CA SER A 53 1.41 8.15 2.98
C SER A 53 0.62 7.62 1.80
N ASP A 54 0.42 8.44 0.76
CA ASP A 54 -0.46 8.18 -0.38
C ASP A 54 -1.90 7.78 0.02
N THR A 55 -2.29 8.24 1.21
CA THR A 55 -3.62 8.07 1.81
C THR A 55 -4.36 9.39 1.96
N TRP A 56 -4.01 10.41 1.17
CA TRP A 56 -4.69 11.69 1.20
C TRP A 56 -6.16 11.49 0.79
N PRO A 57 -7.11 12.02 1.56
CA PRO A 57 -8.51 11.92 1.20
C PRO A 57 -8.80 12.75 -0.06
N ASP A 58 -9.76 12.29 -0.82
CA ASP A 58 -10.34 13.06 -1.92
C ASP A 58 -11.17 14.20 -1.31
N THR A 59 -10.76 15.44 -1.55
CA THR A 59 -11.45 16.62 -1.06
C THR A 59 -11.77 17.56 -2.21
N ASP A 60 -12.77 18.41 -2.03
CA ASP A 60 -13.15 19.41 -3.06
C ASP A 60 -12.02 20.41 -3.37
N GLU A 61 -11.07 20.58 -2.44
CA GLU A 61 -9.92 21.49 -2.55
C GLU A 61 -8.63 20.79 -2.97
N GLY A 62 -8.63 19.46 -3.05
CA GLY A 62 -7.45 18.61 -3.33
C GLY A 62 -7.49 17.93 -4.69
N PRO A 63 -6.47 17.14 -5.00
CA PRO A 63 -6.43 16.36 -6.23
C PRO A 63 -7.57 15.35 -6.22
N GLN A 64 -8.50 15.51 -7.15
CA GLN A 64 -9.68 14.66 -7.25
C GLN A 64 -9.39 13.34 -7.95
N GLY A 65 -10.00 12.27 -7.44
CA GLY A 65 -9.89 10.94 -7.99
C GLY A 65 -8.58 10.21 -7.66
N ILE A 66 -8.39 9.07 -8.28
CA ILE A 66 -7.24 8.19 -8.04
C ILE A 66 -5.99 8.77 -8.69
N ASN A 67 -5.01 9.09 -7.88
CA ASN A 67 -3.67 9.53 -8.27
C ASN A 67 -2.61 8.96 -7.30
N HIS A 68 -1.34 9.30 -7.51
CA HIS A 68 -0.23 8.79 -6.69
C HIS A 68 -0.35 9.14 -5.20
N GLY A 69 -0.98 10.24 -4.83
CA GLY A 69 -1.16 10.64 -3.42
C GLY A 69 -2.45 10.11 -2.77
N THR A 70 -3.38 9.54 -3.53
CA THR A 70 -4.70 9.10 -3.03
C THR A 70 -4.93 7.59 -3.18
N MET A 71 -4.05 6.88 -3.87
CA MET A 71 -4.34 5.51 -4.27
C MET A 71 -4.50 4.54 -3.10
N PHE A 72 -3.74 4.69 -2.01
CA PHE A 72 -3.90 3.84 -0.82
C PHE A 72 -5.14 4.21 -0.01
N TYR A 73 -5.57 5.48 -0.04
CA TYR A 73 -6.89 5.86 0.48
C TYR A 73 -7.99 5.04 -0.21
N TYR A 74 -7.99 5.02 -1.54
CA TYR A 74 -8.98 4.24 -2.29
C TYR A 74 -8.82 2.73 -2.11
N ALA A 75 -7.59 2.22 -2.01
CA ALA A 75 -7.35 0.80 -1.75
C ALA A 75 -7.95 0.36 -0.40
N ALA A 76 -7.77 1.17 0.64
CA ALA A 76 -8.36 0.92 1.96
C ALA A 76 -9.89 1.07 1.94
N LYS A 77 -10.43 2.14 1.34
CA LYS A 77 -11.88 2.37 1.23
C LYS A 77 -12.60 1.28 0.44
N GLN A 78 -11.95 0.69 -0.56
CA GLN A 78 -12.48 -0.42 -1.34
C GLN A 78 -12.29 -1.79 -0.65
N GLY A 79 -11.68 -1.85 0.53
CA GLY A 79 -11.41 -3.09 1.25
C GLY A 79 -10.36 -3.99 0.57
N LEU A 80 -9.52 -3.42 -0.29
CA LEU A 80 -8.44 -4.14 -0.97
C LEU A 80 -7.21 -4.29 -0.08
N VAL A 81 -6.99 -3.30 0.79
CA VAL A 81 -5.95 -3.28 1.81
C VAL A 81 -6.62 -3.15 3.18
N ASP A 82 -6.14 -3.93 4.14
CA ASP A 82 -6.54 -3.84 5.54
C ASP A 82 -5.55 -2.95 6.31
N PRO A 83 -5.92 -1.71 6.67
CA PRO A 83 -5.04 -0.82 7.42
C PRO A 83 -4.60 -1.37 8.77
N ALA A 84 -5.44 -2.19 9.43
CA ALA A 84 -5.10 -2.80 10.72
C ALA A 84 -3.95 -3.80 10.62
N ARG A 85 -3.65 -4.31 9.42
CA ARG A 85 -2.56 -5.24 9.12
C ARG A 85 -1.52 -4.61 8.17
N SER A 86 -1.38 -3.31 8.25
CA SER A 86 -0.54 -2.54 7.33
C SER A 86 0.38 -1.58 8.08
N VAL A 87 1.55 -1.33 7.50
CA VAL A 87 2.55 -0.42 8.05
C VAL A 87 3.13 0.46 6.95
N GLN A 88 3.28 1.74 7.24
CA GLN A 88 3.93 2.74 6.39
C GLN A 88 5.23 3.19 7.08
N ILE A 89 6.32 3.17 6.36
CA ILE A 89 7.68 3.25 6.92
C ILE A 89 8.46 4.35 6.23
N GLY A 90 8.97 5.29 7.01
CA GLY A 90 9.82 6.36 6.53
C GLY A 90 9.09 7.67 6.21
N LEU A 91 7.84 7.81 6.62
CA LEU A 91 7.05 9.02 6.35
C LEU A 91 7.69 10.26 6.96
N ARG A 92 7.76 11.32 6.16
CA ARG A 92 8.21 12.67 6.60
C ARG A 92 7.14 13.75 6.37
N THR A 93 6.02 13.38 5.74
CA THR A 93 4.85 14.24 5.60
C THR A 93 3.81 13.86 6.64
N THR A 94 3.02 14.83 7.08
CA THR A 94 1.91 14.62 8.00
C THR A 94 0.62 14.41 7.21
N ASN A 95 -0.20 13.48 7.69
CA ASN A 95 -1.57 13.31 7.25
C ASN A 95 -2.43 13.23 8.53
N ASP A 96 -3.47 14.03 8.63
CA ASP A 96 -4.30 14.15 9.82
C ASP A 96 -5.10 12.87 10.11
N ASP A 97 -5.41 12.10 9.05
CA ASP A 97 -6.06 10.79 9.17
C ASP A 97 -5.14 9.69 8.64
N VAL A 98 -4.59 8.89 9.53
CA VAL A 98 -3.77 7.72 9.19
C VAL A 98 -4.62 6.50 8.83
N MET A 99 -5.94 6.60 8.79
CA MET A 99 -6.88 5.53 8.37
C MET A 99 -6.67 4.18 9.09
N GLY A 100 -5.99 4.15 10.24
CA GLY A 100 -5.66 2.92 10.96
C GLY A 100 -4.37 2.22 10.52
N PHE A 101 -3.63 2.77 9.57
CA PHE A 101 -2.28 2.31 9.25
C PHE A 101 -1.33 2.55 10.43
N GLN A 102 -0.42 1.61 10.68
CA GLN A 102 0.70 1.87 11.57
C GLN A 102 1.74 2.70 10.81
N VAL A 103 2.12 3.84 11.38
CA VAL A 103 3.14 4.71 10.80
C VAL A 103 4.42 4.63 11.62
N LEU A 104 5.53 4.33 10.94
CA LEU A 104 6.89 4.52 11.45
C LEU A 104 7.49 5.71 10.71
N ASP A 105 7.53 6.86 11.34
CA ASP A 105 8.08 8.06 10.71
C ASP A 105 9.58 7.95 10.44
N ALA A 106 10.11 8.85 9.61
CA ALA A 106 11.52 8.84 9.23
C ALA A 106 12.48 8.97 10.43
N ARG A 107 12.06 9.62 11.51
CA ARG A 107 12.87 9.78 12.73
C ARG A 107 12.90 8.48 13.53
N GLN A 108 11.78 7.76 13.61
CA GLN A 108 11.71 6.44 14.24
C GLN A 108 12.57 5.43 13.46
N VAL A 109 12.43 5.41 12.12
CA VAL A 109 13.24 4.56 11.25
C VAL A 109 14.73 4.83 11.42
N HIS A 110 15.15 6.10 11.46
CA HIS A 110 16.56 6.47 11.65
C HIS A 110 17.15 5.98 12.99
N ARG A 111 16.32 5.84 14.02
CA ARG A 111 16.73 5.39 15.39
C ARG A 111 16.62 3.89 15.59
N SER A 112 16.03 3.16 14.65
CA SER A 112 15.78 1.73 14.75
C SER A 112 16.79 0.93 13.91
N SER A 113 17.13 -0.26 14.37
CA SER A 113 17.89 -1.18 13.52
C SER A 113 16.97 -1.86 12.48
N PRO A 114 17.53 -2.36 11.37
CA PRO A 114 16.76 -3.13 10.39
C PRO A 114 15.99 -4.31 11.02
N GLU A 115 16.56 -4.96 12.02
CA GLU A 115 15.93 -6.09 12.73
C GLU A 115 14.71 -5.64 13.52
N GLN A 116 14.80 -4.50 14.22
CA GLN A 116 13.68 -3.90 14.95
C GLN A 116 12.53 -3.52 14.00
N ILE A 117 12.85 -2.94 12.85
CA ILE A 117 11.86 -2.60 11.82
C ILE A 117 11.20 -3.88 11.30
N ALA A 118 11.99 -4.92 11.01
CA ALA A 118 11.48 -6.21 10.52
C ALA A 118 10.56 -6.89 11.55
N GLU A 119 10.86 -6.81 12.83
CA GLU A 119 10.01 -7.32 13.92
C GLU A 119 8.67 -6.56 13.97
N LEU A 120 8.71 -5.24 13.89
CA LEU A 120 7.50 -4.42 13.85
C LEU A 120 6.61 -4.73 12.64
N ILE A 121 7.22 -4.91 11.47
CA ILE A 121 6.51 -5.33 10.26
C ILE A 121 5.82 -6.68 10.50
N ARG A 122 6.56 -7.71 10.93
CA ARG A 122 6.00 -9.05 11.17
C ARG A 122 4.89 -9.03 12.21
N ALA A 123 5.07 -8.29 13.29
CA ALA A 123 4.04 -8.16 14.33
C ALA A 123 2.76 -7.51 13.80
N ARG A 124 2.87 -6.58 12.85
CA ARG A 124 1.72 -5.87 12.28
C ARG A 124 0.99 -6.65 11.20
N VAL A 125 1.73 -7.28 10.28
CA VAL A 125 1.13 -7.97 9.13
C VAL A 125 0.73 -9.41 9.45
N GLY A 126 1.41 -10.07 10.39
CA GLY A 126 1.18 -11.49 10.72
C GLY A 126 1.43 -12.39 9.51
N ASP A 127 0.64 -13.46 9.41
CA ASP A 127 0.72 -14.46 8.32
C ASP A 127 -0.20 -14.14 7.14
N ASN A 128 -0.63 -12.89 6.99
CA ASN A 128 -1.55 -12.50 5.93
C ASN A 128 -0.82 -12.25 4.62
N PRO A 129 -1.50 -12.39 3.47
CA PRO A 129 -0.98 -11.92 2.19
C PRO A 129 -0.62 -10.44 2.26
N VAL A 130 0.56 -10.07 1.76
CA VAL A 130 1.13 -8.72 1.85
C VAL A 130 1.50 -8.21 0.46
N TYR A 131 1.26 -6.91 0.22
CA TYR A 131 1.79 -6.13 -0.89
C TYR A 131 2.84 -5.17 -0.38
#